data_53d95b9415db00ce2e13190ae381dfac
#
_entry.id   53d95b9415db00ce2e13190ae381dfac
#
_cell.length_a   1.000
_cell.length_b   1.000
_cell.length_c   1.000
_cell.angle_alpha   90.00
_cell.angle_beta   90.00
_cell.angle_gamma   90.00
#
_symmetry.space_group_name_H-M   'P 1'
#
loop_
_entity.id
_entity.type
_entity.pdbx_description
1 polymer ?
#
loop_
_entity_poly.entity_id
_entity_poly.type
_entity_poly.pdbx_seq_one_letter_code
_entity_poly.pdbx_strand_id
1 'polypeptide(L)'
;MGRCDVSVIIKLPKLDIPVKRVEPVLVDVDKLVPHEEIVTKRLEDVKKMIIDLNAVDMPVIVAPIPGTDKYLIVDGHHRWAALKDLGYRKVPAIIVDYFDPSIKLETWYPAIIGEIEEFLREASGELEIVETPITPEEAVEKLEEGGIAFIILSRNGKAWIIKGGIEEQKKVSKILNKLNIEGKIKLAYYGLREEALQDLEKGEINYLFLRKPPTKQEVIEIARQGKVYSPKTTRHILPYIPAKTNTPLNQLK
;
A
#
# COMPACT_ATOMS: atom_id res chain seq x y z
N MET A 1 17.24 21.60 -18.53
CA MET A 1 16.64 21.29 -17.22
C MET A 1 16.16 19.85 -17.28
N GLY A 2 16.96 18.92 -16.73
CA GLY A 2 16.61 17.49 -16.70
C GLY A 2 15.38 17.28 -15.83
N ARG A 3 14.38 16.58 -16.36
CA ARG A 3 13.28 16.05 -15.54
C ARG A 3 13.92 15.11 -14.52
N CYS A 4 13.93 15.49 -13.24
CA CYS A 4 14.20 14.55 -12.16
C CYS A 4 13.19 13.42 -12.31
N ASP A 5 13.69 12.21 -12.52
CA ASP A 5 12.85 11.01 -12.58
C ASP A 5 12.34 10.74 -11.15
N VAL A 6 11.09 11.16 -10.89
CA VAL A 6 10.41 11.08 -9.59
C VAL A 6 9.87 9.65 -9.38
N SER A 7 10.54 8.64 -9.92
CA SER A 7 10.12 7.26 -9.83
C SER A 7 10.40 6.71 -8.43
N VAL A 8 9.37 6.16 -7.80
CA VAL A 8 9.50 5.36 -6.58
C VAL A 8 9.99 3.96 -6.98
N ILE A 9 11.01 3.46 -6.29
CA ILE A 9 11.51 2.10 -6.51
C ILE A 9 10.59 1.12 -5.79
N ILE A 10 10.13 0.10 -6.49
CA ILE A 10 9.33 -0.99 -5.91
C ILE A 10 10.14 -2.29 -5.97
N LYS A 11 10.50 -2.83 -4.81
CA LYS A 11 11.16 -4.12 -4.64
C LYS A 11 10.14 -5.17 -4.22
N LEU A 12 9.81 -6.07 -5.13
CA LEU A 12 8.89 -7.18 -4.89
C LEU A 12 9.67 -8.49 -4.81
N PRO A 13 9.38 -9.33 -3.81
CA PRO A 13 9.92 -10.68 -3.80
C PRO A 13 9.39 -11.46 -5.01
N LYS A 14 10.22 -12.34 -5.55
CA LYS A 14 9.78 -13.27 -6.59
C LYS A 14 8.84 -14.29 -5.96
N LEU A 15 7.57 -14.19 -6.29
CA LEU A 15 6.54 -15.15 -5.87
C LEU A 15 6.10 -15.94 -7.11
N ASP A 16 6.12 -17.25 -7.00
CA ASP A 16 5.56 -18.14 -8.03
C ASP A 16 4.05 -18.27 -7.80
N ILE A 17 3.30 -17.29 -8.32
CA ILE A 17 1.84 -17.22 -8.19
C ILE A 17 1.23 -17.56 -9.55
N PRO A 18 0.43 -18.65 -9.64
CA PRO A 18 -0.17 -19.05 -10.91
C PRO A 18 -1.19 -18.04 -11.42
N VAL A 19 -1.29 -17.88 -12.74
CA VAL A 19 -2.37 -17.14 -13.37
C VAL A 19 -3.57 -18.05 -13.51
N LYS A 20 -4.76 -17.59 -13.04
CA LYS A 20 -6.01 -18.35 -13.12
C LYS A 20 -7.08 -17.54 -13.82
N ARG A 21 -7.79 -18.17 -14.76
CA ARG A 21 -8.99 -17.58 -15.35
C ARG A 21 -10.16 -17.76 -14.37
N VAL A 22 -10.74 -16.63 -13.97
CA VAL A 22 -11.93 -16.57 -13.13
C VAL A 22 -12.88 -15.57 -13.78
N GLU A 23 -14.10 -15.98 -14.03
CA GLU A 23 -15.11 -15.09 -14.64
C GLU A 23 -15.56 -14.08 -13.57
N PRO A 24 -15.48 -12.76 -13.86
CA PRO A 24 -15.90 -11.73 -12.92
C PRO A 24 -17.43 -11.62 -12.88
N VAL A 25 -17.93 -11.21 -11.71
CA VAL A 25 -19.30 -10.74 -11.54
C VAL A 25 -19.35 -9.21 -11.59
N LEU A 26 -20.47 -8.63 -11.97
CA LEU A 26 -20.66 -7.18 -11.96
C LEU A 26 -21.24 -6.74 -10.61
N VAL A 27 -20.46 -5.97 -9.86
CA VAL A 27 -20.85 -5.43 -8.55
C VAL A 27 -21.14 -3.93 -8.66
N ASP A 28 -22.13 -3.43 -7.92
CA ASP A 28 -22.42 -1.99 -7.88
C ASP A 28 -21.22 -1.22 -7.32
N VAL A 29 -20.81 -0.15 -8.02
CA VAL A 29 -19.65 0.68 -7.65
C VAL A 29 -19.76 1.24 -6.24
N ASP A 30 -20.96 1.56 -5.77
CA ASP A 30 -21.22 2.14 -4.45
C ASP A 30 -21.26 1.09 -3.32
N LYS A 31 -21.27 -0.19 -3.64
CA LYS A 31 -21.11 -1.27 -2.66
C LYS A 31 -19.65 -1.56 -2.33
N LEU A 32 -18.71 -1.02 -3.08
CA LEU A 32 -17.28 -1.25 -2.88
C LEU A 32 -16.69 -0.21 -1.92
N VAL A 33 -15.98 -0.69 -0.91
CA VAL A 33 -15.38 0.13 0.15
C VAL A 33 -13.86 0.02 0.08
N PRO A 34 -13.15 1.14 -0.15
CA PRO A 34 -11.69 1.16 -0.12
C PRO A 34 -11.17 1.11 1.32
N HIS A 35 -9.96 0.60 1.50
CA HIS A 35 -9.22 0.64 2.76
C HIS A 35 -7.85 1.34 2.65
N GLU A 36 -7.49 1.80 1.45
CA GLU A 36 -6.31 2.65 1.21
C GLU A 36 -6.69 3.91 0.42
N GLU A 37 -5.93 4.98 0.65
CA GLU A 37 -6.08 6.26 -0.08
C GLU A 37 -5.76 6.07 -1.57
N ILE A 38 -6.47 6.82 -2.40
CA ILE A 38 -6.26 6.85 -3.86
C ILE A 38 -5.17 7.86 -4.20
N VAL A 39 -4.15 7.42 -4.92
CA VAL A 39 -3.08 8.29 -5.43
C VAL A 39 -3.54 8.93 -6.74
N THR A 40 -3.71 10.26 -6.73
CA THR A 40 -4.29 11.03 -7.85
C THR A 40 -3.59 10.77 -9.19
N LYS A 41 -2.26 10.80 -9.23
CA LYS A 41 -1.52 10.55 -10.48
C LYS A 41 -1.85 9.15 -11.04
N ARG A 42 -1.87 8.13 -10.16
CA ARG A 42 -2.17 6.75 -10.56
C ARG A 42 -3.63 6.60 -11.02
N LEU A 43 -4.55 7.34 -10.40
CA LEU A 43 -5.96 7.37 -10.79
C LEU A 43 -6.10 7.89 -12.22
N GLU A 44 -5.46 9.00 -12.58
CA GLU A 44 -5.52 9.56 -13.93
C GLU A 44 -4.89 8.63 -14.98
N ASP A 45 -3.77 7.98 -14.65
CA ASP A 45 -3.15 6.97 -15.53
C ASP A 45 -4.11 5.79 -15.80
N VAL A 46 -4.80 5.32 -14.77
CA VAL A 46 -5.76 4.19 -14.88
C VAL A 46 -7.02 4.62 -15.64
N LYS A 47 -7.55 5.83 -15.42
CA LYS A 47 -8.66 6.37 -16.21
C LYS A 47 -8.32 6.38 -17.70
N LYS A 48 -7.16 6.93 -18.03
CA LYS A 48 -6.69 6.97 -19.42
C LYS A 48 -6.60 5.56 -20.02
N MET A 49 -6.00 4.62 -19.31
CA MET A 49 -5.88 3.23 -19.76
C MET A 49 -7.25 2.60 -20.03
N ILE A 50 -8.22 2.78 -19.13
CA ILE A 50 -9.59 2.24 -19.28
C ILE A 50 -10.29 2.84 -20.50
N ILE A 51 -10.15 4.15 -20.73
CA ILE A 51 -10.73 4.84 -21.89
C ILE A 51 -10.08 4.35 -23.18
N ASP A 52 -8.75 4.32 -23.23
CA ASP A 52 -8.00 3.91 -24.44
C ASP A 52 -8.29 2.46 -24.83
N LEU A 53 -8.46 1.57 -23.86
CA LEU A 53 -8.83 0.17 -24.09
C LEU A 53 -10.33 -0.03 -24.37
N ASN A 54 -11.17 0.94 -24.06
CA ASN A 54 -12.64 0.81 -24.02
C ASN A 54 -13.10 -0.41 -23.19
N ALA A 55 -12.33 -0.79 -22.18
CA ALA A 55 -12.54 -1.97 -21.34
C ALA A 55 -11.78 -1.86 -20.02
N VAL A 56 -12.21 -2.63 -19.02
CA VAL A 56 -11.44 -2.91 -17.81
C VAL A 56 -10.64 -4.20 -18.05
N ASP A 57 -9.32 -4.10 -18.10
CA ASP A 57 -8.44 -5.22 -18.44
C ASP A 57 -8.46 -6.34 -17.41
N MET A 58 -8.46 -6.00 -16.12
CA MET A 58 -8.49 -6.93 -15.00
C MET A 58 -9.61 -6.59 -14.01
N PRO A 59 -10.33 -7.59 -13.48
CA PRO A 59 -11.33 -7.35 -12.44
C PRO A 59 -10.69 -6.83 -11.15
N VAL A 60 -11.48 -6.14 -10.33
CA VAL A 60 -11.10 -5.85 -8.94
C VAL A 60 -11.29 -7.11 -8.09
N ILE A 61 -10.50 -7.25 -7.03
CA ILE A 61 -10.69 -8.33 -6.05
C ILE A 61 -11.40 -7.75 -4.85
N VAL A 62 -12.50 -8.37 -4.45
CA VAL A 62 -13.34 -7.87 -3.36
C VAL A 62 -13.71 -9.00 -2.40
N ALA A 63 -14.00 -8.63 -1.16
CA ALA A 63 -14.45 -9.59 -0.14
C ALA A 63 -15.67 -9.04 0.61
N PRO A 64 -16.66 -9.85 0.96
CA PRO A 64 -17.79 -9.39 1.75
C PRO A 64 -17.36 -8.79 3.08
N ILE A 65 -17.92 -7.64 3.46
CA ILE A 65 -17.77 -7.09 4.79
C ILE A 65 -18.86 -7.69 5.68
N PRO A 66 -18.51 -8.51 6.69
CA PRO A 66 -19.48 -9.22 7.51
C PRO A 66 -20.54 -8.29 8.12
N GLY A 67 -21.81 -8.69 8.08
CA GLY A 67 -22.94 -7.90 8.63
C GLY A 67 -23.35 -6.69 7.79
N THR A 68 -22.89 -6.57 6.55
CA THR A 68 -23.27 -5.50 5.61
C THR A 68 -23.58 -6.08 4.22
N ASP A 69 -24.13 -5.26 3.33
CA ASP A 69 -24.27 -5.60 1.90
C ASP A 69 -23.12 -5.04 1.03
N LYS A 70 -22.01 -4.66 1.67
CA LYS A 70 -20.83 -4.04 1.05
C LYS A 70 -19.67 -5.01 0.95
N TYR A 71 -18.72 -4.63 0.09
CA TYR A 71 -17.51 -5.41 -0.17
C TYR A 71 -16.27 -4.55 0.06
N LEU A 72 -15.31 -5.09 0.80
CA LEU A 72 -13.96 -4.55 0.91
C LEU A 72 -13.26 -4.71 -0.45
N ILE A 73 -12.60 -3.68 -0.93
CA ILE A 73 -11.68 -3.80 -2.08
C ILE A 73 -10.37 -4.39 -1.55
N VAL A 74 -10.05 -5.61 -1.94
CA VAL A 74 -8.78 -6.28 -1.59
C VAL A 74 -7.67 -5.86 -2.53
N ASP A 75 -7.96 -5.77 -3.85
CA ASP A 75 -7.07 -5.24 -4.89
C ASP A 75 -7.85 -4.49 -5.97
N GLY A 76 -7.22 -3.48 -6.57
CA GLY A 76 -7.81 -2.72 -7.66
C GLY A 76 -8.48 -1.40 -7.23
N HIS A 77 -8.07 -0.79 -6.12
CA HIS A 77 -8.58 0.50 -5.63
C HIS A 77 -8.64 1.58 -6.73
N HIS A 78 -7.58 1.74 -7.52
CA HIS A 78 -7.52 2.73 -8.59
C HIS A 78 -8.44 2.39 -9.77
N ARG A 79 -8.67 1.09 -10.10
CA ARG A 79 -9.64 0.67 -11.13
C ARG A 79 -11.06 0.99 -10.71
N TRP A 80 -11.41 0.68 -9.45
CA TRP A 80 -12.71 1.07 -8.89
C TRP A 80 -12.91 2.57 -8.87
N ALA A 81 -11.94 3.34 -8.36
CA ALA A 81 -12.03 4.79 -8.30
C ALA A 81 -12.15 5.42 -9.69
N ALA A 82 -11.41 4.90 -10.68
CA ALA A 82 -11.50 5.35 -12.07
C ALA A 82 -12.89 5.12 -12.67
N LEU A 83 -13.47 3.95 -12.47
CA LEU A 83 -14.82 3.65 -12.96
C LEU A 83 -15.86 4.54 -12.27
N LYS A 84 -15.75 4.75 -10.97
CA LYS A 84 -16.63 5.65 -10.20
C LYS A 84 -16.55 7.08 -10.72
N ASP A 85 -15.36 7.62 -10.93
CA ASP A 85 -15.13 8.97 -11.46
C ASP A 85 -15.65 9.13 -12.90
N LEU A 86 -15.56 8.08 -13.71
CA LEU A 86 -16.07 8.05 -15.08
C LEU A 86 -17.60 7.84 -15.14
N GLY A 87 -18.28 7.68 -14.01
CA GLY A 87 -19.74 7.57 -13.92
C GLY A 87 -20.29 6.18 -14.24
N TYR A 88 -19.46 5.14 -14.21
CA TYR A 88 -19.93 3.76 -14.36
C TYR A 88 -20.59 3.27 -13.08
N ARG A 89 -21.66 2.47 -13.24
CA ARG A 89 -22.44 1.93 -12.11
C ARG A 89 -21.95 0.57 -11.63
N LYS A 90 -21.30 -0.17 -12.49
CA LYS A 90 -20.82 -1.54 -12.22
C LYS A 90 -19.31 -1.63 -12.34
N VAL A 91 -18.75 -2.54 -11.57
CA VAL A 91 -17.31 -2.86 -11.55
C VAL A 91 -17.18 -4.37 -11.75
N PRO A 92 -16.36 -4.85 -12.70
CA PRO A 92 -16.07 -6.28 -12.81
C PRO A 92 -15.23 -6.72 -11.62
N ALA A 93 -15.72 -7.67 -10.83
CA ALA A 93 -15.13 -8.07 -9.56
C ALA A 93 -15.03 -9.60 -9.43
N ILE A 94 -13.99 -10.05 -8.76
CA ILE A 94 -13.87 -11.42 -8.24
C ILE A 94 -14.10 -11.35 -6.74
N ILE A 95 -15.08 -12.11 -6.25
CA ILE A 95 -15.40 -12.19 -4.82
C ILE A 95 -14.59 -13.32 -4.21
N VAL A 96 -13.85 -13.01 -3.13
CA VAL A 96 -13.03 -13.96 -2.38
C VAL A 96 -13.48 -14.04 -0.93
N ASP A 97 -13.19 -15.14 -0.26
CA ASP A 97 -13.25 -15.22 1.21
C ASP A 97 -11.99 -14.55 1.78
N TYR A 98 -12.16 -13.40 2.42
CA TYR A 98 -11.03 -12.62 2.95
C TYR A 98 -10.23 -13.37 4.01
N PHE A 99 -10.91 -14.24 4.77
CA PHE A 99 -10.30 -15.01 5.85
C PHE A 99 -9.73 -16.36 5.41
N ASP A 100 -9.85 -16.71 4.13
CA ASP A 100 -9.14 -17.87 3.57
C ASP A 100 -7.64 -17.78 3.90
N PRO A 101 -7.05 -18.84 4.49
CA PRO A 101 -5.62 -18.87 4.85
C PRO A 101 -4.67 -18.71 3.67
N SER A 102 -5.12 -19.02 2.45
CA SER A 102 -4.33 -18.83 1.23
C SER A 102 -4.15 -17.36 0.84
N ILE A 103 -5.03 -16.48 1.31
CA ILE A 103 -4.88 -15.03 1.14
C ILE A 103 -4.04 -14.50 2.30
N LYS A 104 -2.82 -14.05 2.02
CA LYS A 104 -1.94 -13.46 3.02
C LYS A 104 -2.03 -11.95 2.98
N LEU A 105 -1.93 -11.32 4.15
CA LEU A 105 -1.82 -9.89 4.29
C LEU A 105 -0.46 -9.55 4.89
N GLU A 106 0.30 -8.79 4.15
CA GLU A 106 1.62 -8.27 4.46
C GLU A 106 1.58 -6.74 4.43
N THR A 107 2.72 -6.10 4.62
CA THR A 107 2.87 -4.65 4.48
C THR A 107 3.99 -4.31 3.51
N TRP A 108 4.14 -3.01 3.23
CA TRP A 108 5.27 -2.46 2.54
C TRP A 108 6.18 -1.73 3.52
N TYR A 109 7.48 -1.87 3.33
CA TYR A 109 8.50 -1.23 4.15
C TYR A 109 9.14 -0.10 3.35
N PRO A 110 8.85 1.18 3.69
CA PRO A 110 9.51 2.32 3.06
C PRO A 110 11.00 2.33 3.38
N ALA A 111 11.80 2.79 2.43
CA ALA A 111 13.23 2.97 2.63
C ALA A 111 13.72 4.25 1.93
N ILE A 112 14.70 4.92 2.53
CA ILE A 112 15.35 6.10 1.96
C ILE A 112 16.73 5.71 1.44
N ILE A 113 17.02 6.14 0.22
CA ILE A 113 18.36 6.22 -0.34
C ILE A 113 18.73 7.70 -0.32
N GLY A 114 19.72 8.07 0.49
CA GLY A 114 20.13 9.45 0.76
C GLY A 114 20.16 9.74 2.26
N GLU A 115 20.00 11.02 2.62
CA GLU A 115 20.12 11.50 3.99
C GLU A 115 18.73 11.60 4.65
N ILE A 116 18.68 11.41 5.99
CA ILE A 116 17.42 11.39 6.75
C ILE A 116 17.09 12.77 7.37
N GLU A 117 18.02 13.69 7.36
CA GLU A 117 17.93 14.98 8.06
C GLU A 117 16.71 15.79 7.59
N GLU A 118 16.44 15.78 6.30
CA GLU A 118 15.27 16.45 5.72
C GLU A 118 13.96 15.83 6.24
N PHE A 119 13.91 14.50 6.35
CA PHE A 119 12.77 13.82 6.92
C PHE A 119 12.60 14.16 8.41
N LEU A 120 13.66 14.06 9.20
CA LEU A 120 13.61 14.36 10.64
C LEU A 120 13.21 15.82 10.89
N ARG A 121 13.71 16.76 10.08
CA ARG A 121 13.36 18.19 10.19
C ARG A 121 11.87 18.42 9.91
N GLU A 122 11.31 17.85 8.86
CA GLU A 122 9.89 18.02 8.54
C GLU A 122 9.00 17.29 9.54
N ALA A 123 9.43 16.13 10.02
CA ALA A 123 8.68 15.30 10.95
C ALA A 123 8.67 15.86 12.38
N SER A 124 9.70 16.61 12.82
CA SER A 124 9.86 17.07 14.21
C SER A 124 8.73 17.98 14.72
N GLY A 125 8.00 18.65 13.84
CA GLY A 125 6.85 19.49 14.21
C GLY A 125 5.51 18.76 14.29
N GLU A 126 5.43 17.53 13.78
CA GLU A 126 4.17 16.80 13.62
C GLU A 126 4.15 15.42 14.28
N LEU A 127 5.33 14.87 14.61
CA LEU A 127 5.51 13.50 15.09
C LEU A 127 6.35 13.46 16.36
N GLU A 128 6.01 12.58 17.29
CA GLU A 128 6.84 12.25 18.43
C GLU A 128 7.90 11.23 18.00
N ILE A 129 9.16 11.68 17.94
CA ILE A 129 10.30 10.87 17.48
C ILE A 129 11.32 10.77 18.60
N VAL A 130 11.74 9.54 18.92
CA VAL A 130 12.74 9.26 19.93
C VAL A 130 13.91 8.55 19.28
N GLU A 131 15.11 9.14 19.32
CA GLU A 131 16.34 8.48 18.90
C GLU A 131 16.79 7.51 19.98
N THR A 132 17.05 6.25 19.60
CA THR A 132 17.52 5.21 20.53
C THR A 132 18.23 4.11 19.72
N PRO A 133 19.38 3.61 20.19
CA PRO A 133 19.97 2.43 19.56
C PRO A 133 19.03 1.23 19.74
N ILE A 134 18.81 0.49 18.68
CA ILE A 134 17.95 -0.69 18.68
C ILE A 134 18.38 -1.63 17.55
N THR A 135 18.43 -2.93 17.81
CA THR A 135 18.69 -3.93 16.77
C THR A 135 17.44 -4.21 15.93
N PRO A 136 17.59 -4.82 14.73
CA PRO A 136 16.43 -5.21 13.93
C PRO A 136 15.47 -6.16 14.66
N GLU A 137 16.00 -7.08 15.49
CA GLU A 137 15.23 -8.03 16.29
C GLU A 137 14.42 -7.32 17.37
N GLU A 138 15.07 -6.45 18.14
CA GLU A 138 14.41 -5.63 19.17
C GLU A 138 13.36 -4.69 18.55
N ALA A 139 13.61 -4.17 17.34
CA ALA A 139 12.64 -3.34 16.63
C ALA A 139 11.35 -4.10 16.31
N VAL A 140 11.47 -5.37 15.89
CA VAL A 140 10.30 -6.22 15.62
C VAL A 140 9.51 -6.48 16.91
N GLU A 141 10.19 -6.84 17.99
CA GLU A 141 9.56 -7.07 19.30
C GLU A 141 8.81 -5.82 19.79
N LYS A 142 9.45 -4.64 19.71
CA LYS A 142 8.81 -3.37 20.11
C LYS A 142 7.59 -3.02 19.28
N LEU A 143 7.58 -3.31 17.98
CA LEU A 143 6.42 -3.09 17.13
C LEU A 143 5.22 -3.94 17.55
N GLU A 144 5.46 -5.14 18.12
CA GLU A 144 4.37 -6.00 18.61
C GLU A 144 3.73 -5.47 19.91
N GLU A 145 4.44 -4.68 20.71
CA GLU A 145 3.90 -4.02 21.92
C GLU A 145 2.82 -2.98 21.58
N GLY A 146 2.81 -2.45 20.34
CA GLY A 146 1.86 -1.45 19.87
C GLY A 146 2.23 0.00 20.24
N GLY A 147 1.41 0.95 19.76
CA GLY A 147 1.65 2.38 20.02
C GLY A 147 2.84 2.98 19.25
N ILE A 148 3.37 2.25 18.26
CA ILE A 148 4.48 2.66 17.41
C ILE A 148 4.03 2.66 15.96
N ALA A 149 4.14 3.83 15.31
CA ALA A 149 3.81 3.98 13.90
C ALA A 149 4.91 3.39 13.00
N PHE A 150 6.18 3.72 13.30
CA PHE A 150 7.36 3.22 12.61
C PHE A 150 8.57 3.15 13.54
N ILE A 151 9.48 2.23 13.24
CA ILE A 151 10.86 2.26 13.70
C ILE A 151 11.75 2.43 12.48
N ILE A 152 12.59 3.47 12.49
CA ILE A 152 13.54 3.72 11.42
C ILE A 152 14.87 3.13 11.84
N LEU A 153 15.41 2.23 11.05
CA LEU A 153 16.73 1.66 11.21
C LEU A 153 17.71 2.30 10.24
N SER A 154 18.93 2.54 10.69
CA SER A 154 20.04 2.96 9.84
C SER A 154 21.17 1.94 9.84
N ARG A 155 21.98 1.97 8.79
CA ARG A 155 23.14 1.09 8.65
C ARG A 155 24.19 1.25 9.78
N ASN A 156 24.29 2.44 10.37
CA ASN A 156 25.30 2.74 11.41
C ASN A 156 24.81 2.42 12.83
N GLY A 157 23.69 1.71 12.99
CA GLY A 157 23.13 1.31 14.29
C GLY A 157 22.32 2.37 15.01
N LYS A 158 22.17 3.58 14.43
CA LYS A 158 21.20 4.55 14.95
C LYS A 158 19.79 4.13 14.55
N ALA A 159 18.84 4.40 15.42
CA ALA A 159 17.43 4.18 15.10
C ALA A 159 16.54 5.27 15.72
N TRP A 160 15.34 5.41 15.18
CA TRP A 160 14.33 6.35 15.65
C TRP A 160 12.98 5.65 15.75
N ILE A 161 12.33 5.82 16.90
CA ILE A 161 10.97 5.33 17.14
C ILE A 161 10.01 6.48 16.90
N ILE A 162 9.08 6.30 15.98
CA ILE A 162 7.94 7.20 15.74
C ILE A 162 6.75 6.63 16.47
N LYS A 163 6.32 7.29 17.55
CA LYS A 163 5.15 6.86 18.32
C LYS A 163 3.85 7.17 17.57
N GLY A 164 2.81 6.40 17.89
CA GLY A 164 1.47 6.62 17.36
C GLY A 164 0.90 5.44 16.58
N GLY A 165 -0.08 5.72 15.73
CA GLY A 165 -0.83 4.73 14.97
C GLY A 165 -1.01 5.12 13.51
N ILE A 166 -2.21 4.88 12.98
CA ILE A 166 -2.55 5.07 11.55
C ILE A 166 -2.36 6.53 11.11
N GLU A 167 -2.73 7.50 11.93
CA GLU A 167 -2.62 8.91 11.56
C GLU A 167 -1.15 9.36 11.45
N GLU A 168 -0.28 8.86 12.35
CA GLU A 168 1.15 9.12 12.29
C GLU A 168 1.78 8.40 11.08
N GLN A 169 1.33 7.20 10.75
CA GLN A 169 1.74 6.51 9.51
C GLN A 169 1.37 7.30 8.25
N LYS A 170 0.20 7.96 8.22
CA LYS A 170 -0.21 8.84 7.12
C LYS A 170 0.70 10.07 7.01
N LYS A 171 1.03 10.70 8.15
CA LYS A 171 1.96 11.84 8.17
C LYS A 171 3.34 11.44 7.62
N VAL A 172 3.90 10.32 8.10
CA VAL A 172 5.17 9.77 7.57
C VAL A 172 5.10 9.56 6.06
N SER A 173 4.03 8.92 5.57
CA SER A 173 3.83 8.66 4.14
C SER A 173 3.79 9.96 3.32
N LYS A 174 3.10 11.00 3.82
CA LYS A 174 3.03 12.32 3.18
C LYS A 174 4.41 12.99 3.10
N ILE A 175 5.17 12.99 4.21
CA ILE A 175 6.51 13.58 4.27
C ILE A 175 7.45 12.85 3.29
N LEU A 176 7.49 11.52 3.32
CA LEU A 176 8.32 10.73 2.41
C LEU A 176 8.01 11.00 0.94
N ASN A 177 6.71 11.00 0.58
CA ASN A 177 6.30 11.29 -0.81
C ASN A 177 6.64 12.72 -1.23
N LYS A 178 6.44 13.72 -0.36
CA LYS A 178 6.80 15.12 -0.62
C LYS A 178 8.30 15.26 -0.89
N LEU A 179 9.15 14.72 -0.01
CA LEU A 179 10.59 14.79 -0.15
C LEU A 179 11.10 14.05 -1.40
N ASN A 180 10.48 12.93 -1.76
CA ASN A 180 10.80 12.23 -3.00
C ASN A 180 10.43 13.06 -4.24
N ILE A 181 9.25 13.70 -4.25
CA ILE A 181 8.82 14.60 -5.34
C ILE A 181 9.75 15.80 -5.47
N GLU A 182 10.22 16.35 -4.35
CA GLU A 182 11.17 17.45 -4.30
C GLU A 182 12.61 17.04 -4.67
N GLY A 183 12.86 15.73 -4.87
CA GLY A 183 14.19 15.19 -5.20
C GLY A 183 15.19 15.25 -4.04
N LYS A 184 14.73 15.46 -2.80
CA LYS A 184 15.55 15.51 -1.59
C LYS A 184 15.95 14.12 -1.07
N ILE A 185 15.11 13.13 -1.33
CA ILE A 185 15.38 11.72 -1.06
C ILE A 185 15.01 10.89 -2.29
N LYS A 186 15.50 9.67 -2.34
CA LYS A 186 15.00 8.65 -3.26
C LYS A 186 14.27 7.60 -2.44
N LEU A 187 12.98 7.42 -2.72
CA LEU A 187 12.09 6.53 -1.97
C LEU A 187 12.01 5.16 -2.61
N ALA A 188 12.17 4.12 -1.80
CA ALA A 188 11.92 2.74 -2.18
C ALA A 188 10.86 2.11 -1.27
N TYR A 189 10.14 1.10 -1.77
CA TYR A 189 9.24 0.27 -0.98
C TYR A 189 9.60 -1.20 -1.18
N TYR A 190 9.79 -1.90 -0.09
CA TYR A 190 10.09 -3.33 -0.06
C TYR A 190 8.84 -4.11 0.32
N GLY A 191 8.55 -5.16 -0.43
CA GLY A 191 7.47 -6.11 -0.12
C GLY A 191 7.91 -7.22 0.84
N LEU A 192 9.20 -7.31 1.19
CA LEU A 192 9.74 -8.30 2.11
C LEU A 192 10.75 -7.63 3.06
N ARG A 193 10.54 -7.81 4.37
CA ARG A 193 11.37 -7.19 5.41
C ARG A 193 12.82 -7.69 5.36
N GLU A 194 13.01 -8.99 5.17
CA GLU A 194 14.32 -9.63 5.14
C GLU A 194 15.18 -9.09 3.99
N GLU A 195 14.58 -8.87 2.81
CA GLU A 195 15.25 -8.27 1.65
C GLU A 195 15.67 -6.81 1.96
N ALA A 196 14.78 -6.05 2.60
CA ALA A 196 15.05 -4.68 2.99
C ALA A 196 16.19 -4.58 4.03
N LEU A 197 16.24 -5.49 5.01
CA LEU A 197 17.32 -5.54 6.00
C LEU A 197 18.67 -5.92 5.35
N GLN A 198 18.68 -6.86 4.41
CA GLN A 198 19.88 -7.20 3.66
C GLN A 198 20.40 -6.03 2.82
N ASP A 199 19.51 -5.29 2.17
CA ASP A 199 19.89 -4.12 1.36
C ASP A 199 20.34 -2.95 2.25
N LEU A 200 19.81 -2.80 3.47
CA LEU A 200 20.30 -1.87 4.46
C LEU A 200 21.74 -2.22 4.90
N GLU A 201 22.01 -3.48 5.21
CA GLU A 201 23.32 -3.96 5.60
C GLU A 201 24.37 -3.75 4.47
N LYS A 202 24.01 -4.05 3.23
CA LYS A 202 24.85 -3.83 2.04
C LYS A 202 25.06 -2.35 1.71
N GLY A 203 24.21 -1.45 2.23
CA GLY A 203 24.23 -0.02 1.91
C GLY A 203 23.56 0.35 0.60
N GLU A 204 22.72 -0.52 0.06
CA GLU A 204 21.84 -0.24 -1.09
C GLU A 204 20.73 0.78 -0.71
N ILE A 205 20.35 0.79 0.56
CA ILE A 205 19.50 1.79 1.20
C ILE A 205 20.19 2.31 2.46
N ASN A 206 19.85 3.52 2.88
CA ASN A 206 20.47 4.16 4.04
C ASN A 206 19.59 4.05 5.30
N TYR A 207 18.27 4.10 5.11
CA TYR A 207 17.29 4.05 6.20
C TYR A 207 16.10 3.18 5.81
N LEU A 208 15.67 2.33 6.75
CA LEU A 208 14.55 1.40 6.59
C LEU A 208 13.47 1.72 7.62
N PHE A 209 12.25 1.93 7.18
CA PHE A 209 11.08 2.17 8.03
C PHE A 209 10.34 0.85 8.26
N LEU A 210 10.45 0.30 9.47
CA LEU A 210 9.73 -0.89 9.90
C LEU A 210 8.41 -0.49 10.54
N ARG A 211 7.36 -1.25 10.27
CA ARG A 211 6.05 -1.15 10.93
C ARG A 211 5.43 -2.53 11.09
N LYS A 212 4.50 -2.63 12.02
CA LYS A 212 3.67 -3.83 12.17
C LYS A 212 2.71 -3.94 10.98
N PRO A 213 2.62 -5.09 10.30
CA PRO A 213 1.58 -5.33 9.31
C PRO A 213 0.19 -5.26 9.97
N PRO A 214 -0.81 -4.64 9.33
CA PRO A 214 -2.18 -4.70 9.84
C PRO A 214 -2.73 -6.13 9.74
N THR A 215 -3.63 -6.48 10.62
CA THR A 215 -4.39 -7.73 10.55
C THR A 215 -5.58 -7.59 9.59
N LYS A 216 -6.07 -8.69 9.05
CA LYS A 216 -7.30 -8.71 8.22
C LYS A 216 -8.51 -8.11 8.95
N GLN A 217 -8.59 -8.33 10.27
CA GLN A 217 -9.66 -7.80 11.09
C GLN A 217 -9.59 -6.27 11.20
N GLU A 218 -8.39 -5.72 11.41
CA GLU A 218 -8.16 -4.26 11.43
C GLU A 218 -8.51 -3.61 10.08
N VAL A 219 -8.18 -4.26 8.95
CA VAL A 219 -8.54 -3.76 7.62
C VAL A 219 -10.07 -3.72 7.44
N ILE A 220 -10.79 -4.76 7.85
CA ILE A 220 -12.27 -4.77 7.82
C ILE A 220 -12.83 -3.64 8.69
N GLU A 221 -12.28 -3.46 9.90
CA GLU A 221 -12.78 -2.44 10.82
C GLU A 221 -12.54 -1.02 10.33
N ILE A 222 -11.36 -0.74 9.75
CA ILE A 222 -11.05 0.54 9.10
C ILE A 222 -12.04 0.83 7.97
N ALA A 223 -12.32 -0.16 7.12
CA ALA A 223 -13.29 -0.03 6.04
C ALA A 223 -14.72 0.21 6.55
N ARG A 224 -15.15 -0.46 7.62
CA ARG A 224 -16.45 -0.23 8.26
C ARG A 224 -16.60 1.19 8.79
N GLN A 225 -15.53 1.76 9.34
CA GLN A 225 -15.51 3.12 9.84
C GLN A 225 -15.44 4.18 8.73
N GLY A 226 -15.35 3.78 7.46
CA GLY A 226 -15.15 4.70 6.34
C GLY A 226 -13.78 5.40 6.37
N LYS A 227 -12.83 4.84 7.12
CA LYS A 227 -11.43 5.30 7.19
C LYS A 227 -10.58 4.54 6.20
N VAL A 228 -9.40 5.08 5.91
CA VAL A 228 -8.43 4.47 5.01
C VAL A 228 -7.02 4.58 5.57
N TYR A 229 -6.19 3.63 5.23
CA TYR A 229 -4.74 3.69 5.43
C TYR A 229 -4.08 4.59 4.38
N SER A 230 -2.85 5.02 4.64
CA SER A 230 -1.99 5.59 3.60
C SER A 230 -1.70 4.57 2.50
N PRO A 231 -1.38 5.04 1.27
CA PRO A 231 -0.98 4.13 0.19
C PRO A 231 0.22 3.28 0.61
N LYS A 232 0.27 2.04 0.12
CA LYS A 232 1.36 1.11 0.46
C LYS A 232 1.39 0.70 1.95
N THR A 233 0.25 0.68 2.65
CA THR A 233 0.14 0.11 3.99
C THR A 233 -0.12 -1.38 3.94
N THR A 234 -0.98 -1.83 3.04
CA THR A 234 -1.34 -3.24 2.89
C THR A 234 -0.71 -3.84 1.64
N ARG A 235 -0.34 -5.11 1.71
CA ARG A 235 0.09 -5.92 0.59
C ARG A 235 -0.60 -7.27 0.64
N HIS A 236 -1.67 -7.42 -0.12
CA HIS A 236 -2.37 -8.70 -0.24
C HIS A 236 -1.65 -9.61 -1.22
N ILE A 237 -1.41 -10.84 -0.79
CA ILE A 237 -0.87 -11.92 -1.61
C ILE A 237 -1.98 -12.94 -1.80
N LEU A 238 -2.46 -13.02 -3.03
CA LEU A 238 -3.52 -13.92 -3.44
C LEU A 238 -2.93 -15.25 -3.89
N PRO A 239 -3.66 -16.37 -3.76
CA PRO A 239 -3.17 -17.69 -4.22
C PRO A 239 -3.08 -17.80 -5.75
N TYR A 240 -3.58 -16.83 -6.49
CA TYR A 240 -3.48 -16.74 -7.94
C TYR A 240 -3.57 -15.28 -8.40
N ILE A 241 -3.04 -15.00 -9.59
CA ILE A 241 -3.24 -13.74 -10.30
C ILE A 241 -4.42 -13.94 -11.27
N PRO A 242 -5.49 -13.13 -11.21
CA PRO A 242 -6.56 -13.24 -12.19
C PRO A 242 -6.03 -12.99 -13.61
N ALA A 243 -6.43 -13.82 -14.57
CA ALA A 243 -6.18 -13.54 -15.97
C ALA A 243 -6.94 -12.28 -16.42
N LYS A 244 -6.43 -11.59 -17.45
CA LYS A 244 -7.15 -10.46 -18.05
C LYS A 244 -8.49 -10.92 -18.62
N THR A 245 -9.55 -10.20 -18.26
CA THR A 245 -10.92 -10.46 -18.74
C THR A 245 -11.37 -9.47 -19.79
N ASN A 246 -10.75 -8.28 -19.85
CA ASN A 246 -11.07 -7.19 -20.79
C ASN A 246 -12.58 -6.91 -20.85
N THR A 247 -13.19 -6.67 -19.68
CA THR A 247 -14.64 -6.42 -19.60
C THR A 247 -15.00 -5.12 -20.30
N PRO A 248 -15.86 -5.13 -21.35
CA PRO A 248 -16.20 -3.95 -22.13
C PRO A 248 -16.97 -2.91 -21.31
N LEU A 249 -16.69 -1.61 -21.52
CA LEU A 249 -17.30 -0.51 -20.76
C LEU A 249 -18.83 -0.40 -20.94
N ASN A 250 -19.37 -0.84 -22.07
CA ASN A 250 -20.81 -0.83 -22.32
C ASN A 250 -21.61 -1.77 -21.39
N GLN A 251 -20.96 -2.75 -20.77
CA GLN A 251 -21.56 -3.65 -19.77
C GLN A 251 -21.62 -3.04 -18.36
N LEU A 252 -20.94 -1.91 -18.13
CA LEU A 252 -20.75 -1.30 -16.79
C LEU A 252 -21.67 -0.10 -16.53
N LYS A 253 -22.58 0.21 -17.45
CA LYS A 253 -23.50 1.36 -17.34
C LYS A 253 -24.65 1.10 -16.38
#